data_6911f63b0a69be9b39a53b1c22fabc57
#
_entry.id   6911f63b0a69be9b39a53b1c22fabc57
#
_cell.length_a   1.000
_cell.length_b   1.000
_cell.length_c   1.000
_cell.angle_alpha   90.00
_cell.angle_beta   90.00
_cell.angle_gamma   90.00
#
_symmetry.space_group_name_H-M   'P 1'
#
loop_
_entity.id
_entity.type
_entity.pdbx_description
1 polymer ?
#
loop_
_entity_poly.entity_id
_entity_poly.type
_entity_poly.pdbx_seq_one_letter_code
_entity_poly.pdbx_strand_id
1 'polypeptide(L)'
;MPYTASGWQDDNKAISNRIAETTTSSTSTSSKSNSTDKADKSDNADASNAAKATDTQAISLSEQDADTARSLGQTFAKHRSLQVIADPLYWRQSAVQPSIAGIMQPADFDITAYTALDDTAAYEKAGITTEQWNAKQAAAWYADGGDSETPSAYAWQGNNCWTLDALTAAREQGYDTVIADASFDADQTEAVHTGTYVVHTPAGDVTVLKEQSTLGTLAKGQATSTDAQAESSDAGRLVRLIAQSAFYQMEQPYTSRYLLMTFSRTTEASWIDQVMSAFEQASWLNLTDLKTMAKADPYNVSDSVNPDKADDANTANTRSALRQLADSRHDIMRMATSILRNEIDSDEVSSLDPQALARQDANDTASHSNDPTQWIGSLLALHDDMALRSMSGSPQPTATRKAMVKATKTLASDLLNGVRINPSESISVFSESAKMPITVSNDLPYAVSVQVNSLTDSMQIVTSRTADIDIPSHSDAQVTFTIRVSTSGSSTAHVSLTDREGNSFGNTQDTAITSVMRISDASGFIIIGFAVLLGIIGLWRQFHRKKDPDE
;
A
#
# COMPACT_ATOMS: atom_id res chain seq x y z
N MET A 1 -8.63 12.29 -22.73
CA MET A 1 -9.12 12.21 -21.34
C MET A 1 -8.32 11.17 -20.59
N PRO A 2 -7.78 11.47 -19.37
CA PRO A 2 -7.14 10.47 -18.52
C PRO A 2 -8.21 9.57 -17.88
N TYR A 3 -7.98 8.27 -17.91
CA TYR A 3 -8.85 7.26 -17.30
C TYR A 3 -8.09 6.55 -16.19
N THR A 4 -8.18 7.10 -14.98
CA THR A 4 -7.41 6.71 -13.81
C THR A 4 -8.27 6.73 -12.55
N ALA A 5 -7.82 6.07 -11.48
CA ALA A 5 -8.49 6.10 -10.19
C ALA A 5 -8.49 7.50 -9.57
N SER A 6 -9.55 7.87 -8.88
CA SER A 6 -9.56 9.03 -8.00
C SER A 6 -8.94 8.71 -6.64
N GLY A 7 -8.94 7.45 -6.24
CA GLY A 7 -8.32 6.94 -5.04
C GLY A 7 -8.37 5.41 -4.96
N TRP A 8 -7.47 4.86 -4.17
CA TRP A 8 -7.38 3.43 -3.88
C TRP A 8 -7.76 3.16 -2.43
N GLN A 9 -8.40 2.02 -2.18
CA GLN A 9 -8.83 1.58 -0.86
C GLN A 9 -8.22 0.20 -0.56
N ASP A 10 -7.94 -0.04 0.72
CA ASP A 10 -7.48 -1.32 1.23
C ASP A 10 -8.67 -2.15 1.75
N ASP A 11 -8.59 -3.46 1.57
CA ASP A 11 -9.45 -4.43 2.24
C ASP A 11 -8.64 -5.18 3.30
N ASN A 12 -8.79 -4.75 4.56
CA ASN A 12 -8.09 -5.37 5.69
C ASN A 12 -8.37 -6.87 5.81
N LYS A 13 -9.57 -7.34 5.44
CA LYS A 13 -9.90 -8.76 5.48
C LYS A 13 -9.15 -9.54 4.43
N ALA A 14 -9.05 -8.99 3.22
CA ALA A 14 -8.27 -9.60 2.14
C ALA A 14 -6.77 -9.62 2.47
N ILE A 15 -6.24 -8.56 3.10
CA ILE A 15 -4.86 -8.51 3.60
C ILE A 15 -4.63 -9.60 4.65
N SER A 16 -5.51 -9.72 5.64
CA SER A 16 -5.40 -10.75 6.69
C SER A 16 -5.51 -12.17 6.11
N ASN A 17 -6.38 -12.39 5.14
CA ASN A 17 -6.50 -13.66 4.44
C ASN A 17 -5.19 -14.01 3.72
N ARG A 18 -4.56 -13.03 3.04
CA ARG A 18 -3.30 -13.25 2.34
C ARG A 18 -2.16 -13.65 3.30
N ILE A 19 -2.15 -13.14 4.53
CA ILE A 19 -1.21 -13.55 5.56
C ILE A 19 -1.49 -14.99 6.03
N ALA A 20 -2.77 -15.35 6.19
CA ALA A 20 -3.19 -16.65 6.72
C ALA A 20 -3.18 -17.78 5.67
N GLU A 21 -3.24 -17.46 4.39
CA GLU A 21 -3.33 -18.45 3.31
C GLU A 21 -1.98 -19.16 3.08
N THR A 22 -1.91 -20.41 3.54
CA THR A 22 -1.28 -21.43 2.70
C THR A 22 -2.25 -21.73 1.58
N THR A 23 -1.87 -21.62 0.34
CA THR A 23 -2.71 -21.98 -0.81
C THR A 23 -3.12 -23.44 -0.73
N THR A 24 -4.08 -23.76 0.12
CA THR A 24 -4.75 -25.05 0.11
C THR A 24 -5.83 -24.95 -0.95
N SER A 25 -5.60 -25.60 -2.09
CA SER A 25 -6.66 -25.91 -3.04
C SER A 25 -7.82 -26.54 -2.26
N SER A 26 -8.93 -25.83 -2.16
CA SER A 26 -10.18 -26.40 -1.68
C SER A 26 -10.59 -27.49 -2.66
N THR A 27 -10.17 -28.71 -2.37
CA THR A 27 -10.73 -29.92 -2.97
C THR A 27 -12.16 -30.00 -2.45
N SER A 28 -13.10 -29.42 -3.18
CA SER A 28 -14.51 -29.67 -2.99
C SER A 28 -14.74 -31.14 -3.31
N THR A 29 -14.69 -31.98 -2.29
CA THR A 29 -15.25 -33.32 -2.33
C THR A 29 -16.76 -33.19 -2.55
N SER A 30 -17.19 -33.16 -3.80
CA SER A 30 -18.57 -33.38 -4.15
C SER A 30 -18.91 -34.82 -3.79
N SER A 31 -19.52 -35.04 -2.63
CA SER A 31 -20.25 -36.28 -2.32
C SER A 31 -21.39 -36.37 -3.32
N LYS A 32 -21.23 -37.24 -4.31
CA LYS A 32 -22.32 -37.70 -5.17
C LYS A 32 -23.36 -38.43 -4.32
N SER A 33 -24.45 -37.73 -4.00
CA SER A 33 -25.70 -38.41 -3.68
C SER A 33 -26.49 -38.57 -4.98
N ASN A 34 -26.62 -39.82 -5.43
CA ASN A 34 -27.55 -40.20 -6.46
C ASN A 34 -28.99 -39.94 -5.98
N SER A 35 -29.71 -39.11 -6.64
CA SER A 35 -31.17 -39.20 -6.75
C SER A 35 -31.59 -38.79 -8.16
N THR A 36 -32.07 -39.80 -8.90
CA THR A 36 -32.86 -39.70 -10.11
C THR A 36 -34.13 -38.96 -9.80
N ASP A 37 -34.46 -37.87 -10.55
CA ASP A 37 -35.75 -37.72 -11.18
C ASP A 37 -35.79 -36.58 -12.22
N LYS A 38 -36.70 -36.81 -13.16
CA LYS A 38 -36.93 -36.24 -14.47
C LYS A 38 -37.21 -34.74 -14.58
N ALA A 39 -36.68 -34.22 -15.68
CA ALA A 39 -37.27 -33.29 -16.68
C ALA A 39 -38.27 -32.21 -16.24
N ASP A 40 -37.92 -30.95 -16.46
CA ASP A 40 -38.69 -30.07 -17.32
C ASP A 40 -37.83 -28.94 -17.92
N LYS A 41 -38.07 -28.67 -19.21
CA LYS A 41 -37.45 -27.62 -19.99
C LYS A 41 -38.13 -26.30 -19.69
N SER A 42 -37.37 -25.23 -19.42
CA SER A 42 -37.73 -23.90 -19.89
C SER A 42 -36.48 -23.05 -20.04
N ASP A 43 -36.36 -22.44 -21.20
CA ASP A 43 -35.34 -21.52 -21.66
C ASP A 43 -35.24 -20.31 -20.73
N ASN A 44 -34.03 -20.00 -20.25
CA ASN A 44 -33.55 -18.65 -19.95
C ASN A 44 -32.03 -18.65 -20.05
N ALA A 45 -31.53 -18.42 -21.24
CA ALA A 45 -30.19 -17.95 -21.47
C ALA A 45 -30.21 -16.45 -21.19
N ASP A 46 -29.34 -16.01 -20.29
CA ASP A 46 -28.72 -14.69 -20.11
C ASP A 46 -28.71 -14.26 -18.65
N ALA A 47 -27.92 -14.94 -17.81
CA ALA A 47 -27.46 -14.40 -16.53
C ALA A 47 -26.38 -15.28 -15.86
N SER A 48 -25.45 -15.85 -16.60
CA SER A 48 -24.48 -16.77 -15.98
C SER A 48 -23.01 -16.48 -16.27
N ASN A 49 -22.62 -15.20 -16.52
CA ASN A 49 -21.22 -14.83 -16.66
C ASN A 49 -20.74 -13.71 -15.72
N ALA A 50 -21.51 -13.37 -14.69
CA ALA A 50 -21.10 -12.34 -13.70
C ALA A 50 -20.75 -12.90 -12.32
N ALA A 51 -20.56 -14.21 -12.17
CA ALA A 51 -20.23 -14.85 -10.90
C ALA A 51 -18.98 -15.73 -11.01
N LYS A 52 -17.88 -15.12 -11.50
CA LYS A 52 -16.57 -15.78 -11.42
C LYS A 52 -15.53 -14.72 -11.13
N ALA A 53 -14.96 -14.82 -9.95
CA ALA A 53 -13.90 -14.00 -9.33
C ALA A 53 -14.42 -12.97 -8.32
N THR A 54 -14.97 -13.44 -7.23
CA THR A 54 -14.79 -12.77 -5.95
C THR A 54 -13.46 -13.26 -5.35
N ASP A 55 -12.37 -13.07 -6.09
CA ASP A 55 -11.07 -12.98 -5.48
C ASP A 55 -11.07 -11.61 -4.78
N THR A 56 -11.08 -11.61 -3.46
CA THR A 56 -11.12 -10.41 -2.63
C THR A 56 -9.79 -9.71 -2.82
N GLN A 57 -9.74 -8.76 -3.76
CA GLN A 57 -8.52 -8.00 -4.02
C GLN A 57 -8.20 -7.18 -2.79
N ALA A 58 -6.97 -7.30 -2.28
CA ALA A 58 -6.50 -6.54 -1.12
C ALA A 58 -6.49 -5.02 -1.38
N ILE A 59 -6.49 -4.62 -2.65
CA ILE A 59 -6.59 -3.23 -3.10
C ILE A 59 -7.77 -3.12 -4.06
N SER A 60 -8.71 -2.24 -3.76
CA SER A 60 -9.92 -2.04 -4.55
C SER A 60 -10.13 -0.56 -4.92
N LEU A 61 -10.99 -0.34 -5.89
CA LEU A 61 -11.49 0.98 -6.24
C LEU A 61 -12.58 1.41 -5.27
N SER A 62 -12.71 2.72 -5.05
CA SER A 62 -13.83 3.27 -4.29
C SER A 62 -15.16 3.06 -5.02
N GLU A 63 -16.27 3.01 -4.28
CA GLU A 63 -17.61 2.97 -4.88
C GLU A 63 -17.84 4.16 -5.82
N GLN A 64 -17.30 5.33 -5.46
CA GLN A 64 -17.35 6.53 -6.28
C GLN A 64 -16.64 6.35 -7.63
N ASP A 65 -15.48 5.66 -7.65
CA ASP A 65 -14.79 5.35 -8.91
C ASP A 65 -15.60 4.40 -9.79
N ALA A 66 -16.25 3.41 -9.18
CA ALA A 66 -17.12 2.48 -9.90
C ALA A 66 -18.34 3.18 -10.50
N ASP A 67 -18.95 4.11 -9.78
CA ASP A 67 -20.08 4.93 -10.28
C ASP A 67 -19.65 5.86 -11.40
N THR A 68 -18.49 6.52 -11.22
CA THR A 68 -17.89 7.38 -12.25
C THR A 68 -17.59 6.60 -13.53
N ALA A 69 -16.98 5.42 -13.41
CA ALA A 69 -16.69 4.56 -14.56
C ALA A 69 -17.99 4.17 -15.31
N ARG A 70 -19.05 3.80 -14.59
CA ARG A 70 -20.36 3.46 -15.18
C ARG A 70 -20.99 4.64 -15.93
N SER A 71 -20.92 5.83 -15.32
CA SER A 71 -21.40 7.08 -15.94
C SER A 71 -20.63 7.43 -17.22
N LEU A 72 -19.31 7.30 -17.19
CA LEU A 72 -18.44 7.54 -18.34
C LEU A 72 -18.61 6.50 -19.45
N GLY A 73 -19.01 5.27 -19.12
CA GLY A 73 -19.16 4.19 -20.09
C GLY A 73 -20.14 4.53 -21.23
N GLN A 74 -21.24 5.20 -20.93
CA GLN A 74 -22.22 5.65 -21.94
C GLN A 74 -21.61 6.75 -22.81
N THR A 75 -20.88 7.67 -22.23
CA THR A 75 -20.20 8.77 -22.94
C THR A 75 -19.13 8.22 -23.89
N PHE A 76 -18.33 7.26 -23.45
CA PHE A 76 -17.34 6.60 -24.32
C PHE A 76 -17.96 5.84 -25.49
N ALA A 77 -19.06 5.16 -25.26
CA ALA A 77 -19.79 4.45 -26.32
C ALA A 77 -20.38 5.40 -27.38
N LYS A 78 -20.82 6.59 -26.94
CA LYS A 78 -21.41 7.61 -27.80
C LYS A 78 -20.36 8.39 -28.61
N HIS A 79 -19.25 8.77 -27.97
CA HIS A 79 -18.20 9.66 -28.53
C HIS A 79 -16.92 8.89 -28.84
N ARG A 80 -16.88 8.20 -29.96
CA ARG A 80 -15.68 7.43 -30.37
C ARG A 80 -14.48 8.28 -30.79
N SER A 81 -14.69 9.56 -31.06
CA SER A 81 -13.66 10.56 -31.32
C SER A 81 -12.92 10.98 -30.03
N LEU A 82 -13.49 10.71 -28.85
CA LEU A 82 -12.86 10.99 -27.58
C LEU A 82 -11.67 10.04 -27.36
N GLN A 83 -10.48 10.63 -27.30
CA GLN A 83 -9.25 9.87 -27.05
C GLN A 83 -9.09 9.59 -25.55
N VAL A 84 -9.12 8.32 -25.16
CA VAL A 84 -8.98 7.85 -23.78
C VAL A 84 -7.57 7.32 -23.58
N ILE A 85 -6.85 7.86 -22.59
CA ILE A 85 -5.56 7.37 -22.14
C ILE A 85 -5.75 6.76 -20.76
N ALA A 86 -5.48 5.47 -20.64
CA ALA A 86 -5.81 4.71 -19.44
C ALA A 86 -4.57 4.36 -18.61
N ASP A 87 -4.69 4.49 -17.28
CA ASP A 87 -3.85 3.76 -16.34
C ASP A 87 -4.21 2.26 -16.45
N PRO A 88 -3.27 1.38 -16.81
CA PRO A 88 -3.56 -0.04 -17.04
C PRO A 88 -4.05 -0.75 -15.76
N LEU A 89 -3.60 -0.33 -14.57
CA LEU A 89 -4.06 -0.91 -13.30
C LEU A 89 -5.51 -0.54 -13.00
N TYR A 90 -5.89 0.72 -13.24
CA TYR A 90 -7.28 1.15 -13.12
C TYR A 90 -8.18 0.51 -14.17
N TRP A 91 -7.74 0.47 -15.43
CA TRP A 91 -8.51 -0.09 -16.53
C TRP A 91 -8.89 -1.56 -16.28
N ARG A 92 -7.95 -2.36 -15.75
CA ARG A 92 -8.20 -3.78 -15.41
C ARG A 92 -9.23 -3.98 -14.30
N GLN A 93 -9.25 -3.11 -13.31
CA GLN A 93 -10.14 -3.22 -12.15
C GLN A 93 -11.48 -2.50 -12.37
N SER A 94 -11.55 -1.62 -13.37
CA SER A 94 -12.76 -0.85 -13.66
C SER A 94 -13.87 -1.73 -14.21
N ALA A 95 -15.10 -1.48 -13.75
CA ALA A 95 -16.31 -2.13 -14.27
C ALA A 95 -16.58 -1.81 -15.75
N VAL A 96 -15.98 -0.75 -16.29
CA VAL A 96 -16.09 -0.32 -17.67
C VAL A 96 -14.69 -0.25 -18.28
N GLN A 97 -14.49 -0.99 -19.35
CA GLN A 97 -13.26 -1.03 -20.11
C GLN A 97 -13.48 -0.38 -21.49
N PRO A 98 -13.27 0.96 -21.61
CA PRO A 98 -13.43 1.64 -22.89
C PRO A 98 -12.38 1.23 -23.90
N SER A 99 -12.65 1.46 -25.19
CA SER A 99 -11.61 1.49 -26.20
C SER A 99 -10.66 2.63 -25.90
N ILE A 100 -9.36 2.35 -25.82
CA ILE A 100 -8.34 3.31 -25.46
C ILE A 100 -7.48 3.72 -26.66
N ALA A 101 -7.07 4.98 -26.66
CA ALA A 101 -6.12 5.53 -27.63
C ALA A 101 -4.66 5.31 -27.21
N GLY A 102 -4.44 5.09 -25.94
CA GLY A 102 -3.14 4.84 -25.35
C GLY A 102 -3.19 4.46 -23.88
N ILE A 103 -2.05 4.07 -23.37
CA ILE A 103 -1.84 3.77 -21.94
C ILE A 103 -0.90 4.81 -21.33
N MET A 104 -1.02 5.01 -20.04
CA MET A 104 -0.11 5.86 -19.27
C MET A 104 0.67 5.04 -18.24
N GLN A 105 1.52 5.69 -17.49
CA GLN A 105 2.28 5.05 -16.41
C GLN A 105 1.35 4.39 -15.38
N PRO A 106 1.66 3.14 -14.96
CA PRO A 106 0.87 2.40 -13.98
C PRO A 106 0.69 3.18 -12.66
N ALA A 107 -0.48 3.01 -12.06
CA ALA A 107 -0.89 3.72 -10.85
C ALA A 107 -0.89 5.25 -10.98
N ASP A 108 -0.84 5.78 -12.20
CA ASP A 108 -0.67 7.22 -12.41
C ASP A 108 0.54 7.78 -11.65
N PHE A 109 1.65 7.05 -11.70
CA PHE A 109 2.86 7.35 -10.95
C PHE A 109 3.37 8.78 -11.22
N ASP A 110 3.71 9.52 -10.15
CA ASP A 110 4.13 10.91 -10.24
C ASP A 110 5.63 11.03 -10.56
N ILE A 111 5.96 11.09 -11.85
CA ILE A 111 7.34 11.20 -12.37
C ILE A 111 7.96 12.54 -11.93
N THR A 112 7.18 13.61 -11.86
CA THR A 112 7.68 14.93 -11.44
C THR A 112 8.11 14.92 -9.97
N ALA A 113 7.30 14.32 -9.09
CA ALA A 113 7.67 14.16 -7.69
C ALA A 113 8.87 13.23 -7.49
N TYR A 114 8.98 12.18 -8.33
CA TYR A 114 10.12 11.27 -8.33
C TYR A 114 11.42 12.00 -8.63
N THR A 115 11.47 12.75 -9.73
CA THR A 115 12.67 13.51 -10.13
C THR A 115 12.97 14.68 -9.21
N ALA A 116 11.93 15.38 -8.71
CA ALA A 116 12.12 16.49 -7.77
C ALA A 116 12.70 16.06 -6.42
N LEU A 117 12.48 14.80 -6.00
CA LEU A 117 13.09 14.25 -4.79
C LEU A 117 14.54 13.86 -4.98
N ASP A 118 14.92 13.43 -6.19
CA ASP A 118 16.26 12.98 -6.59
C ASP A 118 16.88 11.95 -5.62
N ASP A 119 16.07 10.98 -5.17
CA ASP A 119 16.47 9.96 -4.19
C ASP A 119 15.94 8.58 -4.59
N THR A 120 16.48 8.04 -5.69
CA THR A 120 16.11 6.71 -6.21
C THR A 120 16.26 5.62 -5.15
N ALA A 121 17.30 5.71 -4.32
CA ALA A 121 17.52 4.72 -3.27
C ALA A 121 16.41 4.69 -2.21
N ALA A 122 15.77 5.84 -1.93
CA ALA A 122 14.62 5.88 -1.01
C ALA A 122 13.39 5.20 -1.63
N TYR A 123 13.16 5.35 -2.95
CA TYR A 123 12.10 4.65 -3.66
C TYR A 123 12.35 3.14 -3.69
N GLU A 124 13.54 2.69 -4.03
CA GLU A 124 13.90 1.26 -4.06
C GLU A 124 13.74 0.60 -2.68
N LYS A 125 14.20 1.25 -1.61
CA LYS A 125 13.98 0.77 -0.23
C LYS A 125 12.51 0.66 0.13
N ALA A 126 11.68 1.53 -0.41
CA ALA A 126 10.23 1.51 -0.25
C ALA A 126 9.53 0.46 -1.13
N GLY A 127 10.26 -0.29 -1.96
CA GLY A 127 9.72 -1.28 -2.89
C GLY A 127 9.22 -0.69 -4.20
N ILE A 128 9.64 0.52 -4.57
CA ILE A 128 9.23 1.19 -5.81
C ILE A 128 10.43 1.26 -6.74
N THR A 129 10.38 0.52 -7.84
CA THR A 129 11.43 0.50 -8.86
C THR A 129 10.93 1.09 -10.18
N THR A 130 11.84 1.55 -11.02
CA THR A 130 11.52 2.07 -12.35
C THR A 130 10.87 1.01 -13.25
N GLU A 131 11.14 -0.26 -13.00
CA GLU A 131 10.54 -1.38 -13.73
C GLU A 131 9.04 -1.49 -13.55
N GLN A 132 8.49 -0.99 -12.43
CA GLN A 132 7.07 -1.06 -12.14
C GLN A 132 6.24 -0.03 -12.93
N TRP A 133 6.81 1.11 -13.28
CA TRP A 133 6.10 2.20 -13.93
C TRP A 133 6.60 2.58 -15.32
N ASN A 134 7.53 1.81 -15.93
CA ASN A 134 7.99 2.04 -17.29
C ASN A 134 6.92 1.67 -18.34
N ALA A 135 7.11 2.13 -19.57
CA ALA A 135 6.18 1.91 -20.68
C ALA A 135 6.01 0.43 -21.04
N LYS A 136 7.06 -0.38 -20.89
CA LYS A 136 7.01 -1.82 -21.13
C LYS A 136 6.09 -2.51 -20.11
N GLN A 137 6.19 -2.12 -18.84
CA GLN A 137 5.35 -2.67 -17.79
C GLN A 137 3.90 -2.20 -17.93
N ALA A 138 3.67 -0.94 -18.30
CA ALA A 138 2.33 -0.46 -18.62
C ALA A 138 1.68 -1.30 -19.73
N ALA A 139 2.44 -1.62 -20.78
CA ALA A 139 2.00 -2.49 -21.87
C ALA A 139 1.73 -3.93 -21.38
N ALA A 140 2.59 -4.48 -20.52
CA ALA A 140 2.41 -5.81 -19.95
C ALA A 140 1.14 -5.90 -19.10
N TRP A 141 0.87 -4.91 -18.24
CA TRP A 141 -0.36 -4.85 -17.47
C TRP A 141 -1.62 -4.80 -18.34
N TYR A 142 -1.56 -4.09 -19.47
CA TYR A 142 -2.67 -4.03 -20.41
C TYR A 142 -2.86 -5.35 -21.17
N ALA A 143 -1.76 -5.99 -21.64
CA ALA A 143 -1.80 -7.21 -22.46
C ALA A 143 -2.31 -8.44 -21.71
N ASP A 144 -2.13 -8.53 -20.38
CA ASP A 144 -2.70 -9.58 -19.55
C ASP A 144 -4.23 -9.69 -19.66
N GLY A 145 -4.88 -8.68 -20.27
CA GLY A 145 -6.33 -8.67 -20.57
C GLY A 145 -6.74 -9.30 -21.89
N GLY A 146 -5.83 -9.78 -22.74
CA GLY A 146 -6.15 -10.45 -24.03
C GLY A 146 -5.18 -10.13 -25.17
N ASP A 147 -5.40 -10.77 -26.32
CA ASP A 147 -4.63 -10.69 -27.58
C ASP A 147 -4.78 -9.35 -28.34
N SER A 148 -4.84 -8.22 -27.67
CA SER A 148 -4.98 -6.93 -28.33
C SER A 148 -3.63 -6.31 -28.70
N GLU A 149 -3.61 -5.61 -29.83
CA GLU A 149 -2.47 -4.80 -30.25
C GLU A 149 -2.08 -3.82 -29.14
N THR A 150 -0.81 -3.78 -28.78
CA THR A 150 -0.31 -2.91 -27.70
C THR A 150 -0.53 -1.43 -28.06
N PRO A 151 -1.30 -0.67 -27.27
CA PRO A 151 -1.52 0.73 -27.51
C PRO A 151 -0.25 1.56 -27.27
N SER A 152 -0.20 2.78 -27.84
CA SER A 152 0.92 3.70 -27.60
C SER A 152 0.98 4.11 -26.13
N ALA A 153 2.21 4.19 -25.61
CA ALA A 153 2.44 4.67 -24.24
C ALA A 153 2.67 6.19 -24.24
N TYR A 154 2.00 6.86 -23.31
CA TYR A 154 2.12 8.31 -23.07
C TYR A 154 2.42 8.54 -21.59
N ALA A 155 3.39 9.40 -21.27
CA ALA A 155 3.48 9.88 -19.90
C ALA A 155 2.52 11.07 -19.73
N TRP A 156 1.65 11.01 -18.74
CA TRP A 156 0.67 12.07 -18.48
C TRP A 156 0.50 12.37 -17.00
N GLN A 157 0.73 13.61 -16.65
CA GLN A 157 0.52 14.13 -15.30
C GLN A 157 -0.36 15.37 -15.35
N GLY A 158 -1.52 15.29 -14.70
CA GLY A 158 -2.59 16.26 -14.89
C GLY A 158 -2.36 17.65 -14.33
N ASN A 159 -1.54 17.82 -13.29
CA ASN A 159 -1.33 19.11 -12.61
C ASN A 159 0.14 19.43 -12.35
N ASN A 160 1.05 18.67 -12.91
CA ASN A 160 2.48 18.82 -12.64
C ASN A 160 3.21 19.41 -13.83
N CYS A 161 4.15 20.28 -13.55
CA CYS A 161 5.04 20.84 -14.53
C CYS A 161 6.06 19.80 -14.99
N TRP A 162 6.19 19.62 -16.29
CA TRP A 162 7.25 18.84 -16.87
C TRP A 162 8.57 19.61 -16.83
N THR A 163 9.48 19.20 -15.96
CA THR A 163 10.85 19.68 -15.93
C THR A 163 11.70 18.91 -16.94
N LEU A 164 12.90 19.40 -17.28
CA LEU A 164 13.82 18.69 -18.14
C LEU A 164 14.21 17.31 -17.55
N ASP A 165 14.39 17.25 -16.21
CA ASP A 165 14.69 16.00 -15.51
C ASP A 165 13.52 15.02 -15.57
N ALA A 166 12.27 15.51 -15.42
CA ALA A 166 11.07 14.66 -15.53
C ALA A 166 10.86 14.14 -16.96
N LEU A 167 11.14 14.95 -17.99
CA LEU A 167 11.12 14.51 -19.39
C LEU A 167 12.23 13.49 -19.67
N THR A 168 13.41 13.69 -19.10
CA THR A 168 14.55 12.75 -19.22
C THR A 168 14.17 11.41 -18.59
N ALA A 169 13.65 11.41 -17.38
CA ALA A 169 13.22 10.21 -16.69
C ALA A 169 12.08 9.49 -17.44
N ALA A 170 11.10 10.21 -17.96
CA ALA A 170 10.04 9.63 -18.78
C ALA A 170 10.62 8.94 -20.04
N ARG A 171 11.57 9.59 -20.70
CA ARG A 171 12.25 9.04 -21.90
C ARG A 171 13.05 7.79 -21.58
N GLU A 172 13.80 7.79 -20.50
CA GLU A 172 14.55 6.61 -20.00
C GLU A 172 13.64 5.42 -19.74
N GLN A 173 12.41 5.69 -19.28
CA GLN A 173 11.41 4.66 -19.02
C GLN A 173 10.54 4.30 -20.24
N GLY A 174 10.93 4.78 -21.44
CA GLY A 174 10.31 4.40 -22.71
C GLY A 174 9.07 5.19 -23.10
N TYR A 175 8.83 6.35 -22.49
CA TYR A 175 7.78 7.27 -22.91
C TYR A 175 8.34 8.31 -23.87
N ASP A 176 8.13 8.08 -25.17
CA ASP A 176 8.59 8.99 -26.23
C ASP A 176 7.68 10.21 -26.38
N THR A 177 6.46 10.13 -25.89
CA THR A 177 5.45 11.18 -25.98
C THR A 177 4.87 11.47 -24.62
N VAL A 178 4.80 12.75 -24.30
CA VAL A 178 4.32 13.29 -23.03
C VAL A 178 3.12 14.19 -23.28
N ILE A 179 2.10 14.12 -22.43
CA ILE A 179 0.97 15.04 -22.44
C ILE A 179 1.18 16.05 -21.31
N ALA A 180 1.23 17.33 -21.67
CA ALA A 180 1.46 18.43 -20.75
C ALA A 180 0.23 19.34 -20.67
N ASP A 181 0.04 19.97 -19.52
CA ASP A 181 -0.98 21.00 -19.35
C ASP A 181 -0.53 22.35 -19.98
N ALA A 182 -1.38 23.35 -19.84
CA ALA A 182 -1.16 24.66 -20.42
C ALA A 182 0.02 25.44 -19.79
N SER A 183 0.52 25.01 -18.63
CA SER A 183 1.67 25.66 -17.95
C SER A 183 3.01 25.33 -18.60
N PHE A 184 3.06 24.24 -19.37
CA PHE A 184 4.26 23.89 -20.13
C PHE A 184 4.54 25.00 -21.18
N ASP A 185 5.74 25.58 -21.18
CA ASP A 185 6.16 26.66 -22.06
C ASP A 185 5.13 27.79 -22.13
N ALA A 186 5.07 28.58 -21.05
CA ALA A 186 4.09 29.65 -20.88
C ALA A 186 4.33 30.89 -21.75
N ASP A 187 5.16 30.80 -22.77
CA ASP A 187 5.41 31.90 -23.67
C ASP A 187 4.12 32.42 -24.31
N GLN A 188 3.86 33.69 -24.09
CA GLN A 188 2.69 34.39 -24.61
C GLN A 188 2.94 34.72 -26.08
N THR A 189 2.42 33.90 -26.95
CA THR A 189 2.36 34.24 -28.40
C THR A 189 1.07 34.96 -28.73
N GLU A 190 1.15 35.91 -29.69
CA GLU A 190 -0.01 36.68 -30.13
C GLU A 190 -1.07 35.82 -30.83
N ALA A 191 -0.69 34.69 -31.46
CA ALA A 191 -1.58 33.80 -32.17
C ALA A 191 -1.50 32.36 -31.66
N VAL A 192 -2.62 31.61 -31.75
CA VAL A 192 -2.63 30.21 -31.38
C VAL A 192 -1.83 29.39 -32.38
N HIS A 193 -1.04 28.45 -31.89
CA HIS A 193 -0.16 27.57 -32.68
C HIS A 193 -0.42 26.10 -32.36
N THR A 194 0.19 25.20 -33.14
CA THR A 194 0.16 23.76 -32.89
C THR A 194 0.76 23.45 -31.51
N GLY A 195 0.09 22.60 -30.73
CA GLY A 195 0.50 22.20 -29.38
C GLY A 195 1.54 21.09 -29.35
N THR A 196 2.25 20.82 -30.45
CA THR A 196 3.32 19.81 -30.52
C THR A 196 4.67 20.48 -30.35
N TYR A 197 5.46 20.00 -29.40
CA TYR A 197 6.83 20.44 -29.12
C TYR A 197 7.78 19.25 -29.17
N VAL A 198 9.04 19.49 -29.43
CA VAL A 198 10.12 18.52 -29.24
C VAL A 198 11.14 19.09 -28.27
N VAL A 199 11.42 18.34 -27.21
CA VAL A 199 12.43 18.71 -26.21
C VAL A 199 13.60 17.73 -26.32
N HIS A 200 14.80 18.26 -26.51
CA HIS A 200 16.03 17.48 -26.48
C HIS A 200 16.42 17.21 -25.03
N THR A 201 16.43 15.94 -24.65
CA THR A 201 16.87 15.50 -23.32
C THR A 201 18.14 14.68 -23.41
N PRO A 202 18.90 14.51 -22.30
CA PRO A 202 20.06 13.61 -22.29
C PRO A 202 19.75 12.17 -22.70
N ALA A 203 18.50 11.71 -22.50
CA ALA A 203 18.04 10.37 -22.88
C ALA A 203 17.49 10.29 -24.33
N GLY A 204 17.43 11.41 -25.05
CA GLY A 204 16.90 11.52 -26.40
C GLY A 204 15.71 12.48 -26.51
N ASP A 205 15.18 12.60 -27.73
CA ASP A 205 14.07 13.51 -27.99
C ASP A 205 12.76 13.04 -27.34
N VAL A 206 12.01 13.98 -26.77
CA VAL A 206 10.67 13.79 -26.24
C VAL A 206 9.69 14.68 -26.97
N THR A 207 8.62 14.09 -27.52
CA THR A 207 7.51 14.85 -28.08
C THR A 207 6.56 15.24 -26.97
N VAL A 208 6.32 16.54 -26.78
CA VAL A 208 5.38 17.05 -25.80
C VAL A 208 4.13 17.57 -26.49
N LEU A 209 2.98 17.03 -26.09
CA LEU A 209 1.66 17.47 -26.56
C LEU A 209 1.07 18.40 -25.51
N LYS A 210 1.18 19.71 -25.76
CA LYS A 210 0.73 20.78 -24.85
C LYS A 210 -0.76 21.06 -25.04
N GLU A 211 -1.48 21.11 -23.93
CA GLU A 211 -2.87 21.57 -23.89
C GLU A 211 -2.99 23.05 -24.27
N GLN A 212 -3.99 23.39 -25.11
CA GLN A 212 -4.33 24.78 -25.36
C GLN A 212 -5.08 25.34 -24.12
N SER A 213 -4.56 26.40 -23.53
CA SER A 213 -4.96 26.93 -22.23
C SER A 213 -6.47 27.23 -22.12
N THR A 214 -7.01 28.04 -23.03
CA THR A 214 -8.44 28.45 -22.99
C THR A 214 -9.37 27.28 -23.22
N LEU A 215 -9.08 26.44 -24.24
CA LEU A 215 -9.92 25.28 -24.56
C LEU A 215 -9.90 24.27 -23.43
N GLY A 216 -8.72 23.98 -22.85
CA GLY A 216 -8.57 23.05 -21.74
C GLY A 216 -9.26 23.52 -20.47
N THR A 217 -9.13 24.80 -20.11
CA THR A 217 -9.83 25.36 -18.94
C THR A 217 -11.35 25.21 -19.08
N LEU A 218 -11.89 25.59 -20.22
CA LEU A 218 -13.33 25.47 -20.49
C LEU A 218 -13.79 24.00 -20.56
N ALA A 219 -13.01 23.13 -21.20
CA ALA A 219 -13.32 21.69 -21.28
C ALA A 219 -13.36 21.02 -19.90
N LYS A 220 -12.54 21.47 -18.95
CA LYS A 220 -12.58 21.03 -17.55
C LYS A 220 -13.77 21.60 -16.76
N GLY A 221 -14.67 22.38 -17.42
CA GLY A 221 -15.81 23.03 -16.78
C GLY A 221 -15.43 24.22 -15.91
N GLN A 222 -14.28 24.83 -16.14
CA GLN A 222 -13.80 25.98 -15.40
C GLN A 222 -13.94 27.28 -16.20
N ALA A 223 -14.16 28.40 -15.53
CA ALA A 223 -14.13 29.71 -16.15
C ALA A 223 -12.69 30.14 -16.42
N THR A 224 -12.46 30.88 -17.53
CA THR A 224 -11.12 31.33 -17.93
C THR A 224 -10.58 32.45 -17.02
N SER A 225 -11.46 33.15 -16.33
CA SER A 225 -11.10 34.12 -15.27
C SER A 225 -12.24 34.30 -14.28
N THR A 226 -11.94 34.84 -13.10
CA THR A 226 -12.95 35.22 -12.07
C THR A 226 -13.92 36.29 -12.55
N ASP A 227 -13.50 37.10 -13.52
CA ASP A 227 -14.28 38.23 -14.05
C ASP A 227 -15.14 37.83 -15.27
N ALA A 228 -15.01 36.58 -15.75
CA ALA A 228 -15.74 36.09 -16.91
C ALA A 228 -17.20 35.74 -16.56
N GLN A 229 -18.03 36.75 -16.35
CA GLN A 229 -19.44 36.59 -15.95
C GLN A 229 -20.23 35.66 -16.89
N ALA A 230 -19.96 35.71 -18.20
CA ALA A 230 -20.61 34.85 -19.19
C ALA A 230 -20.29 33.36 -18.98
N GLU A 231 -19.18 33.02 -18.31
CA GLU A 231 -18.70 31.67 -18.06
C GLU A 231 -19.13 31.12 -16.68
N SER A 232 -19.98 31.85 -15.96
CA SER A 232 -20.47 31.44 -14.63
C SER A 232 -21.41 30.25 -14.66
N SER A 233 -21.97 29.90 -15.83
CA SER A 233 -22.83 28.70 -16.04
C SER A 233 -22.23 27.75 -17.06
N ASP A 234 -22.66 26.47 -17.02
CA ASP A 234 -22.25 25.46 -17.99
C ASP A 234 -22.61 25.87 -19.43
N ALA A 235 -23.80 26.40 -19.64
CA ALA A 235 -24.22 26.90 -20.95
C ALA A 235 -23.30 28.02 -21.44
N GLY A 236 -22.93 28.95 -20.57
CA GLY A 236 -22.02 30.06 -20.89
C GLY A 236 -20.62 29.56 -21.23
N ARG A 237 -20.08 28.60 -20.47
CA ARG A 237 -18.79 27.96 -20.74
C ARG A 237 -18.81 27.20 -22.07
N LEU A 238 -19.89 26.46 -22.34
CA LEU A 238 -20.02 25.71 -23.60
C LEU A 238 -20.06 26.65 -24.80
N VAL A 239 -20.87 27.71 -24.75
CA VAL A 239 -20.94 28.73 -25.82
C VAL A 239 -19.58 29.40 -26.01
N ARG A 240 -18.89 29.76 -24.93
CA ARG A 240 -17.54 30.33 -25.00
C ARG A 240 -16.54 29.38 -25.64
N LEU A 241 -16.57 28.07 -25.26
CA LEU A 241 -15.70 27.04 -25.82
C LEU A 241 -15.90 26.89 -27.34
N ILE A 242 -17.15 26.80 -27.79
CA ILE A 242 -17.50 26.72 -29.22
C ILE A 242 -17.05 27.98 -29.96
N ALA A 243 -17.36 29.15 -29.43
CA ALA A 243 -16.97 30.42 -30.04
C ALA A 243 -15.44 30.58 -30.13
N GLN A 244 -14.71 30.15 -29.09
CA GLN A 244 -13.25 30.21 -29.08
C GLN A 244 -12.62 29.27 -30.13
N SER A 245 -13.17 28.08 -30.30
CA SER A 245 -12.71 27.15 -31.32
C SER A 245 -12.92 27.71 -32.75
N ALA A 246 -14.06 28.37 -32.99
CA ALA A 246 -14.32 29.03 -34.26
C ALA A 246 -13.40 30.25 -34.47
N PHE A 247 -13.15 31.01 -33.39
CA PHE A 247 -12.24 32.17 -33.45
C PHE A 247 -10.82 31.73 -33.85
N TYR A 248 -10.29 30.66 -33.29
CA TYR A 248 -8.99 30.11 -33.65
C TYR A 248 -8.93 29.69 -35.13
N GLN A 249 -10.00 29.11 -35.67
CA GLN A 249 -10.06 28.81 -37.10
C GLN A 249 -10.06 30.07 -37.97
N MET A 250 -10.75 31.11 -37.55
CA MET A 250 -10.80 32.38 -38.29
C MET A 250 -9.50 33.19 -38.20
N GLU A 251 -8.74 33.05 -37.11
CA GLU A 251 -7.46 33.74 -36.90
C GLU A 251 -6.43 33.44 -37.98
N GLN A 252 -6.32 32.17 -38.38
CA GLN A 252 -5.41 31.70 -39.42
C GLN A 252 -6.08 30.60 -40.28
N PRO A 253 -6.99 30.96 -41.16
CA PRO A 253 -7.86 30.01 -41.85
C PRO A 253 -7.13 29.08 -42.86
N TYR A 254 -5.93 29.45 -43.27
CA TYR A 254 -5.12 28.70 -44.25
C TYR A 254 -4.01 27.86 -43.60
N THR A 255 -3.89 27.88 -42.28
CA THR A 255 -2.86 27.17 -41.52
C THR A 255 -3.48 26.02 -40.74
N SER A 256 -3.06 24.79 -41.05
CA SER A 256 -3.44 23.63 -40.22
C SER A 256 -2.70 23.68 -38.89
N ARG A 257 -3.46 23.63 -37.79
CA ARG A 257 -2.92 23.63 -36.44
C ARG A 257 -3.59 22.53 -35.65
N TYR A 258 -2.78 21.83 -34.83
CA TYR A 258 -3.26 20.78 -33.94
C TYR A 258 -3.33 21.33 -32.52
N LEU A 259 -4.54 21.44 -31.98
CA LEU A 259 -4.80 21.95 -30.63
C LEU A 259 -5.25 20.80 -29.74
N LEU A 260 -4.57 20.61 -28.62
CA LEU A 260 -4.97 19.63 -27.61
C LEU A 260 -5.96 20.27 -26.64
N MET A 261 -7.07 19.61 -26.43
CA MET A 261 -8.04 19.89 -25.38
C MET A 261 -8.16 18.68 -24.47
N THR A 262 -8.01 18.86 -23.17
CA THR A 262 -8.10 17.74 -22.21
C THR A 262 -9.28 17.91 -21.26
N PHE A 263 -9.90 16.81 -20.89
CA PHE A 263 -10.81 16.73 -19.76
C PHE A 263 -10.03 16.36 -18.49
N SER A 264 -10.51 16.81 -17.35
CA SER A 264 -10.01 16.37 -16.06
C SER A 264 -10.52 14.95 -15.73
N ARG A 265 -9.85 14.23 -14.86
CA ARG A 265 -10.34 12.98 -14.26
C ARG A 265 -11.66 13.14 -13.54
N THR A 266 -11.90 14.33 -12.98
CA THR A 266 -13.10 14.67 -12.22
C THR A 266 -14.17 15.35 -13.07
N THR A 267 -13.98 15.47 -14.39
CA THR A 267 -14.98 16.09 -15.28
C THR A 267 -16.20 15.17 -15.38
N GLU A 268 -17.38 15.71 -15.14
CA GLU A 268 -18.62 14.96 -15.17
C GLU A 268 -18.95 14.44 -16.57
N ALA A 269 -19.45 13.20 -16.65
CA ALA A 269 -19.81 12.56 -17.90
C ALA A 269 -20.83 13.35 -18.74
N SER A 270 -21.79 14.03 -18.08
CA SER A 270 -22.78 14.91 -18.71
C SER A 270 -22.15 16.13 -19.39
N TRP A 271 -21.10 16.70 -18.78
CA TRP A 271 -20.38 17.83 -19.36
C TRP A 271 -19.52 17.37 -20.56
N ILE A 272 -18.82 16.24 -20.43
CA ILE A 272 -18.08 15.64 -21.54
C ILE A 272 -19.01 15.37 -22.73
N ASP A 273 -20.20 14.79 -22.48
CA ASP A 273 -21.20 14.52 -23.52
C ASP A 273 -21.64 15.81 -24.26
N GLN A 274 -21.89 16.90 -23.54
CA GLN A 274 -22.25 18.19 -24.10
C GLN A 274 -21.14 18.77 -24.98
N VAL A 275 -19.91 18.80 -24.46
CA VAL A 275 -18.73 19.33 -25.17
C VAL A 275 -18.45 18.51 -26.44
N MET A 276 -18.40 17.18 -26.31
CA MET A 276 -18.12 16.31 -27.45
C MET A 276 -19.22 16.38 -28.51
N SER A 277 -20.48 16.38 -28.09
CA SER A 277 -21.62 16.54 -29.03
C SER A 277 -21.55 17.86 -29.80
N ALA A 278 -21.12 18.95 -29.16
CA ALA A 278 -20.97 20.24 -29.83
C ALA A 278 -19.78 20.23 -30.82
N PHE A 279 -18.67 19.62 -30.45
CA PHE A 279 -17.47 19.57 -31.29
C PHE A 279 -17.61 18.63 -32.47
N GLU A 280 -18.29 17.49 -32.30
CA GLU A 280 -18.58 16.58 -33.40
C GLU A 280 -19.55 17.16 -34.46
N GLN A 281 -20.33 18.18 -34.06
CA GLN A 281 -21.23 18.90 -34.98
C GLN A 281 -20.59 20.17 -35.58
N ALA A 282 -19.41 20.59 -35.09
CA ALA A 282 -18.75 21.82 -35.54
C ALA A 282 -18.03 21.60 -36.86
N SER A 283 -18.61 22.11 -37.97
CA SER A 283 -18.10 21.91 -39.33
C SER A 283 -16.75 22.56 -39.62
N TRP A 284 -16.28 23.45 -38.75
CA TRP A 284 -14.95 24.10 -38.85
C TRP A 284 -13.85 23.31 -38.12
N LEU A 285 -14.19 22.25 -37.38
CA LEU A 285 -13.24 21.40 -36.66
C LEU A 285 -13.08 20.06 -37.36
N ASN A 286 -11.85 19.55 -37.27
CA ASN A 286 -11.55 18.16 -37.63
C ASN A 286 -10.96 17.46 -36.37
N LEU A 287 -11.76 16.61 -35.74
CA LEU A 287 -11.31 15.83 -34.61
C LEU A 287 -10.33 14.75 -35.07
N THR A 288 -9.14 14.72 -34.52
CA THR A 288 -8.08 13.81 -34.88
C THR A 288 -7.53 13.07 -33.68
N ASP A 289 -6.66 12.09 -33.91
CA ASP A 289 -6.05 11.28 -32.85
C ASP A 289 -4.71 11.87 -32.36
N LEU A 290 -4.29 11.43 -31.16
CA LEU A 290 -3.02 11.86 -30.56
C LEU A 290 -1.80 11.44 -31.35
N LYS A 291 -1.85 10.29 -32.06
CA LYS A 291 -0.73 9.82 -32.90
C LYS A 291 -0.49 10.76 -34.08
N THR A 292 -1.57 11.27 -34.68
CA THR A 292 -1.51 12.26 -35.75
C THR A 292 -0.93 13.58 -35.24
N MET A 293 -1.39 14.05 -34.07
CA MET A 293 -0.85 15.27 -33.46
C MET A 293 0.63 15.12 -33.08
N ALA A 294 1.04 13.98 -32.55
CA ALA A 294 2.45 13.71 -32.19
C ALA A 294 3.40 13.71 -33.40
N LYS A 295 2.88 13.45 -34.59
CA LYS A 295 3.64 13.48 -35.86
C LYS A 295 3.60 14.80 -36.59
N ALA A 296 2.83 15.77 -36.08
CA ALA A 296 2.76 17.09 -36.68
C ALA A 296 4.09 17.83 -36.56
N ASP A 297 4.36 18.73 -37.47
CA ASP A 297 5.52 19.61 -37.38
C ASP A 297 5.48 20.36 -36.03
N PRO A 298 6.56 20.28 -35.24
CA PRO A 298 6.54 20.91 -33.91
C PRO A 298 6.52 22.43 -34.05
N TYR A 299 5.76 23.08 -33.15
CA TYR A 299 5.79 24.52 -33.04
C TYR A 299 7.17 25.02 -32.58
N ASN A 300 7.77 24.34 -31.64
CA ASN A 300 9.09 24.66 -31.11
C ASN A 300 9.90 23.40 -30.87
N VAL A 301 11.23 23.51 -31.12
CA VAL A 301 12.23 22.51 -30.76
C VAL A 301 13.19 23.18 -29.78
N SER A 302 13.32 22.64 -28.59
CA SER A 302 14.05 23.29 -27.50
C SER A 302 14.98 22.33 -26.77
N ASP A 303 16.10 22.87 -26.27
CA ASP A 303 17.03 22.19 -25.37
C ASP A 303 16.70 22.47 -23.89
N SER A 304 15.71 23.31 -23.63
CA SER A 304 15.36 23.75 -22.27
C SER A 304 13.86 23.88 -22.10
N VAL A 305 13.40 23.53 -20.92
CA VAL A 305 12.02 23.75 -20.44
C VAL A 305 12.11 24.74 -19.31
N ASN A 306 11.18 25.71 -19.27
CA ASN A 306 11.09 26.68 -18.18
C ASN A 306 10.21 26.09 -17.08
N PRO A 307 10.80 25.42 -16.04
CA PRO A 307 9.99 24.69 -15.08
C PRO A 307 9.38 25.62 -14.04
N ASP A 308 8.11 25.41 -13.72
CA ASP A 308 7.60 25.82 -12.42
C ASP A 308 8.30 24.98 -11.34
N LYS A 309 8.63 25.60 -10.21
CA LYS A 309 9.30 24.89 -9.13
C LYS A 309 8.41 23.79 -8.57
N ALA A 310 8.97 22.61 -8.35
CA ALA A 310 8.30 21.56 -7.59
C ALA A 310 7.89 22.08 -6.21
N ASP A 311 6.69 21.71 -5.75
CA ASP A 311 6.19 22.10 -4.43
C ASP A 311 7.00 21.42 -3.32
N ASP A 312 7.71 22.22 -2.52
CA ASP A 312 8.51 21.73 -1.38
C ASP A 312 7.66 20.93 -0.37
N ALA A 313 6.39 21.32 -0.18
CA ALA A 313 5.48 20.62 0.72
C ALA A 313 5.15 19.20 0.22
N ASN A 314 4.98 19.02 -1.09
CA ASN A 314 4.77 17.69 -1.69
C ASN A 314 6.01 16.80 -1.54
N THR A 315 7.19 17.38 -1.73
CA THR A 315 8.48 16.67 -1.56
C THR A 315 8.67 16.17 -0.13
N ALA A 316 8.35 16.99 0.89
CA ALA A 316 8.42 16.59 2.29
C ALA A 316 7.45 15.44 2.63
N ASN A 317 6.22 15.51 2.14
CA ASN A 317 5.20 14.48 2.34
C ASN A 317 5.60 13.16 1.65
N THR A 318 6.15 13.23 0.44
CA THR A 318 6.66 12.08 -0.30
C THR A 318 7.81 11.41 0.46
N ARG A 319 8.79 12.18 0.92
CA ARG A 319 9.90 11.64 1.73
C ARG A 319 9.44 10.97 3.01
N SER A 320 8.44 11.52 3.69
CA SER A 320 7.85 10.91 4.89
C SER A 320 7.14 9.60 4.59
N ALA A 321 6.43 9.53 3.47
CA ALA A 321 5.75 8.30 3.03
C ALA A 321 6.76 7.21 2.67
N LEU A 322 7.81 7.53 1.90
CA LEU A 322 8.85 6.58 1.51
C LEU A 322 9.54 5.93 2.72
N ARG A 323 9.82 6.72 3.78
CA ARG A 323 10.38 6.14 5.02
C ARG A 323 9.43 5.12 5.64
N GLN A 324 8.15 5.45 5.75
CA GLN A 324 7.16 4.56 6.35
C GLN A 324 6.94 3.29 5.53
N LEU A 325 7.02 3.39 4.19
CA LEU A 325 6.98 2.24 3.29
C LEU A 325 8.24 1.38 3.45
N ALA A 326 9.41 2.00 3.50
CA ALA A 326 10.67 1.28 3.73
C ALA A 326 10.68 0.54 5.08
N ASP A 327 10.14 1.17 6.15
CA ASP A 327 10.02 0.53 7.46
C ASP A 327 9.09 -0.71 7.40
N SER A 328 7.92 -0.58 6.78
CA SER A 328 6.98 -1.71 6.66
C SER A 328 7.52 -2.83 5.75
N ARG A 329 8.23 -2.48 4.67
CA ARG A 329 8.91 -3.46 3.82
C ARG A 329 10.01 -4.20 4.55
N HIS A 330 10.79 -3.48 5.35
CA HIS A 330 11.83 -4.06 6.20
C HIS A 330 11.24 -5.06 7.21
N ASP A 331 10.10 -4.75 7.82
CA ASP A 331 9.42 -5.66 8.75
C ASP A 331 8.96 -6.97 8.06
N ILE A 332 8.50 -6.90 6.81
CA ILE A 332 8.16 -8.11 6.02
C ILE A 332 9.43 -8.93 5.72
N MET A 333 10.52 -8.28 5.31
CA MET A 333 11.81 -8.95 5.06
C MET A 333 12.36 -9.59 6.33
N ARG A 334 12.23 -8.91 7.47
CA ARG A 334 12.64 -9.40 8.78
C ARG A 334 11.89 -10.68 9.18
N MET A 335 10.61 -10.82 8.83
CA MET A 335 9.89 -12.07 9.01
C MET A 335 10.64 -13.23 8.32
N ALA A 336 11.08 -13.03 7.09
CA ALA A 336 11.78 -14.05 6.30
C ALA A 336 13.16 -14.39 6.86
N THR A 337 13.96 -13.38 7.21
CA THR A 337 15.38 -13.55 7.56
C THR A 337 15.61 -13.89 9.03
N SER A 338 14.74 -13.43 9.94
CA SER A 338 15.04 -13.47 11.38
C SER A 338 13.96 -14.13 12.25
N ILE A 339 12.75 -14.39 11.73
CA ILE A 339 11.62 -14.93 12.49
C ILE A 339 11.21 -16.31 12.02
N LEU A 340 11.09 -16.55 10.70
CA LEU A 340 10.80 -17.89 10.19
C LEU A 340 11.86 -18.88 10.66
N ARG A 341 11.43 -20.12 11.03
CA ARG A 341 12.32 -21.17 11.50
C ARG A 341 13.36 -21.56 10.44
N ASN A 342 12.92 -21.74 9.20
CA ASN A 342 13.80 -21.89 8.06
C ASN A 342 14.09 -20.48 7.54
N GLU A 343 15.27 -20.01 7.87
CA GLU A 343 15.78 -18.73 7.38
C GLU A 343 15.80 -18.73 5.85
N ILE A 344 15.27 -17.66 5.26
CA ILE A 344 15.33 -17.42 3.83
C ILE A 344 16.41 -16.37 3.62
N ASP A 345 17.34 -16.63 2.72
CA ASP A 345 18.40 -15.66 2.40
C ASP A 345 17.75 -14.37 1.83
N SER A 346 18.20 -13.22 2.32
CA SER A 346 17.76 -11.91 1.83
C SER A 346 17.98 -11.73 0.33
N ASP A 347 19.05 -12.32 -0.21
CA ASP A 347 19.36 -12.29 -1.63
C ASP A 347 18.38 -13.16 -2.44
N GLU A 348 17.94 -14.30 -1.88
CA GLU A 348 16.94 -15.15 -2.51
C GLU A 348 15.59 -14.43 -2.59
N VAL A 349 15.13 -13.82 -1.48
CA VAL A 349 13.90 -13.03 -1.47
C VAL A 349 13.99 -11.82 -2.40
N SER A 350 15.12 -11.14 -2.43
CA SER A 350 15.35 -9.97 -3.29
C SER A 350 15.45 -10.32 -4.77
N SER A 351 15.78 -11.58 -5.11
CA SER A 351 15.81 -12.08 -6.48
C SER A 351 14.44 -12.45 -7.04
N LEU A 352 13.43 -12.57 -6.18
CA LEU A 352 12.06 -12.81 -6.60
C LEU A 352 11.54 -11.57 -7.34
N ASP A 353 10.97 -11.78 -8.53
CA ASP A 353 10.21 -10.73 -9.22
C ASP A 353 8.81 -10.65 -8.59
N PRO A 354 8.50 -9.61 -7.77
CA PRO A 354 7.20 -9.49 -7.10
C PRO A 354 6.04 -9.45 -8.11
N GLN A 355 6.30 -8.95 -9.30
CA GLN A 355 5.29 -8.83 -10.35
C GLN A 355 5.05 -10.15 -11.08
N ALA A 356 6.10 -10.96 -11.23
CA ALA A 356 5.95 -12.33 -11.73
C ALA A 356 5.13 -13.18 -10.74
N LEU A 357 5.38 -13.02 -9.44
CA LEU A 357 4.61 -13.70 -8.38
C LEU A 357 3.15 -13.25 -8.34
N ALA A 358 2.88 -11.94 -8.43
CA ALA A 358 1.52 -11.42 -8.49
C ALA A 358 0.74 -11.90 -9.73
N ARG A 359 1.44 -12.21 -10.83
CA ARG A 359 0.85 -12.78 -12.05
C ARG A 359 0.64 -14.30 -11.95
N GLN A 360 1.54 -15.02 -11.29
CA GLN A 360 1.40 -16.47 -11.04
C GLN A 360 0.20 -16.76 -10.15
N ASP A 361 -0.01 -15.99 -9.08
CA ASP A 361 -1.15 -16.14 -8.16
C ASP A 361 -2.51 -16.04 -8.87
N ALA A 362 -2.59 -15.30 -9.97
CA ALA A 362 -3.82 -15.17 -10.74
C ALA A 362 -4.13 -16.41 -11.62
N ASN A 363 -3.12 -17.22 -11.96
CA ASN A 363 -3.26 -18.31 -12.92
C ASN A 363 -2.98 -19.72 -12.38
N ASP A 364 -2.31 -19.86 -11.24
CA ASP A 364 -1.85 -21.17 -10.75
C ASP A 364 -2.27 -21.45 -9.30
N THR A 365 -3.41 -22.15 -9.15
CA THR A 365 -3.99 -22.52 -7.85
C THR A 365 -3.37 -23.78 -7.24
N ALA A 366 -2.34 -24.37 -7.83
CA ALA A 366 -2.01 -25.78 -7.51
C ALA A 366 -0.65 -26.06 -6.88
N SER A 367 0.33 -25.15 -6.86
CA SER A 367 1.71 -25.57 -6.54
C SER A 367 2.42 -24.86 -5.37
N HIS A 368 1.80 -23.93 -4.68
CA HIS A 368 2.52 -23.04 -3.74
C HIS A 368 2.48 -23.44 -2.26
N SER A 369 1.97 -24.61 -1.92
CA SER A 369 1.55 -24.93 -0.55
C SER A 369 2.65 -25.19 0.48
N ASN A 370 3.95 -25.18 0.11
CA ASN A 370 5.02 -25.52 1.06
C ASN A 370 6.28 -24.64 0.97
N ASP A 371 6.28 -23.59 0.17
CA ASP A 371 7.45 -22.73 -0.01
C ASP A 371 7.27 -21.38 0.70
N PRO A 372 7.93 -21.15 1.85
CA PRO A 372 7.83 -19.88 2.56
C PRO A 372 8.41 -18.71 1.75
N THR A 373 9.32 -18.94 0.81
CA THR A 373 9.92 -17.91 -0.05
C THR A 373 8.87 -17.28 -0.95
N GLN A 374 8.01 -18.11 -1.57
CA GLN A 374 6.92 -17.62 -2.42
C GLN A 374 5.86 -16.86 -1.61
N TRP A 375 5.53 -17.36 -0.42
CA TRP A 375 4.58 -16.66 0.46
C TRP A 375 5.09 -15.27 0.84
N ILE A 376 6.33 -15.13 1.30
CA ILE A 376 6.96 -13.82 1.57
C ILE A 376 7.01 -12.97 0.32
N GLY A 377 7.37 -13.56 -0.83
CA GLY A 377 7.37 -12.88 -2.12
C GLY A 377 6.01 -12.29 -2.48
N SER A 378 4.92 -13.03 -2.23
CA SER A 378 3.55 -12.53 -2.47
C SER A 378 3.16 -11.37 -1.55
N LEU A 379 3.62 -11.39 -0.28
CA LEU A 379 3.40 -10.30 0.67
C LEU A 379 4.19 -9.04 0.28
N LEU A 380 5.44 -9.23 -0.18
CA LEU A 380 6.25 -8.12 -0.72
C LEU A 380 5.65 -7.56 -2.00
N ALA A 381 5.16 -8.40 -2.90
CA ALA A 381 4.48 -7.95 -4.12
C ALA A 381 3.24 -7.11 -3.80
N LEU A 382 2.44 -7.53 -2.83
CA LEU A 382 1.30 -6.75 -2.35
C LEU A 382 1.72 -5.43 -1.72
N HIS A 383 2.77 -5.45 -0.88
CA HIS A 383 3.35 -4.24 -0.30
C HIS A 383 3.81 -3.26 -1.39
N ASP A 384 4.59 -3.74 -2.36
CA ASP A 384 5.20 -2.93 -3.40
C ASP A 384 4.14 -2.37 -4.38
N ASP A 385 3.04 -3.08 -4.64
CA ASP A 385 1.87 -2.56 -5.37
C ASP A 385 1.16 -1.43 -4.60
N MET A 386 0.96 -1.58 -3.28
CA MET A 386 0.44 -0.51 -2.43
C MET A 386 1.40 0.70 -2.41
N ALA A 387 2.70 0.45 -2.34
CA ALA A 387 3.73 1.48 -2.36
C ALA A 387 3.68 2.29 -3.66
N LEU A 388 3.63 1.63 -4.82
CA LEU A 388 3.49 2.29 -6.12
C LEU A 388 2.24 3.17 -6.18
N ARG A 389 1.07 2.63 -5.79
CA ARG A 389 -0.20 3.38 -5.78
C ARG A 389 -0.20 4.57 -4.81
N SER A 390 0.59 4.51 -3.75
CA SER A 390 0.76 5.63 -2.82
C SER A 390 1.46 6.84 -3.45
N MET A 391 2.18 6.64 -4.55
CA MET A 391 2.91 7.67 -5.30
C MET A 391 2.14 8.17 -6.53
N SER A 392 0.83 7.96 -6.57
CA SER A 392 -0.04 8.47 -7.62
C SER A 392 -0.07 9.99 -7.66
N GLY A 393 -0.01 10.56 -8.87
CA GLY A 393 -0.22 11.98 -9.17
C GLY A 393 -1.70 12.41 -9.19
N SER A 394 -2.63 11.58 -8.72
CA SER A 394 -4.08 11.79 -8.68
C SER A 394 -4.48 13.14 -8.05
N PRO A 395 -5.67 13.67 -8.38
CA PRO A 395 -6.16 14.94 -7.80
C PRO A 395 -6.29 14.93 -6.27
N GLN A 396 -6.29 13.77 -5.63
CA GLN A 396 -6.25 13.63 -4.16
C GLN A 396 -5.05 12.78 -3.69
N PRO A 397 -3.81 13.16 -4.04
CA PRO A 397 -2.64 12.34 -3.77
C PRO A 397 -2.44 12.09 -2.29
N THR A 398 -2.80 13.05 -1.43
CA THR A 398 -2.63 12.94 0.02
C THR A 398 -3.54 11.87 0.64
N ALA A 399 -4.79 11.74 0.19
CA ALA A 399 -5.73 10.76 0.73
C ALA A 399 -5.33 9.33 0.33
N THR A 400 -5.07 9.10 -0.96
CA THR A 400 -4.57 7.82 -1.49
C THR A 400 -3.26 7.41 -0.84
N ARG A 401 -2.30 8.34 -0.75
CA ARG A 401 -1.01 8.10 -0.09
C ARG A 401 -1.18 7.65 1.36
N LYS A 402 -2.01 8.35 2.15
CA LYS A 402 -2.30 7.98 3.54
C LYS A 402 -2.96 6.61 3.66
N ALA A 403 -3.92 6.30 2.78
CA ALA A 403 -4.61 5.02 2.79
C ALA A 403 -3.62 3.88 2.49
N MET A 404 -2.85 3.98 1.42
CA MET A 404 -1.90 2.93 1.00
C MET A 404 -0.74 2.76 1.99
N VAL A 405 -0.16 3.84 2.51
CA VAL A 405 0.86 3.77 3.57
C VAL A 405 0.31 3.15 4.85
N LYS A 406 -0.94 3.43 5.20
CA LYS A 406 -1.60 2.77 6.33
C LYS A 406 -1.78 1.27 6.06
N ALA A 407 -2.21 0.91 4.87
CA ALA A 407 -2.40 -0.49 4.46
C ALA A 407 -1.09 -1.30 4.53
N THR A 408 0.04 -0.74 4.05
CA THR A 408 1.35 -1.41 4.16
C THR A 408 1.78 -1.61 5.61
N LYS A 409 1.53 -0.62 6.48
CA LYS A 409 1.78 -0.77 7.92
C LYS A 409 0.90 -1.84 8.56
N THR A 410 -0.38 -1.89 8.19
CA THR A 410 -1.30 -2.92 8.66
C THR A 410 -0.81 -4.30 8.23
N LEU A 411 -0.43 -4.47 6.96
CA LEU A 411 0.13 -5.71 6.44
C LEU A 411 1.34 -6.17 7.26
N ALA A 412 2.33 -5.29 7.47
CA ALA A 412 3.54 -5.62 8.24
C ALA A 412 3.23 -5.90 9.72
N SER A 413 2.37 -5.10 10.35
CA SER A 413 2.02 -5.28 11.76
C SER A 413 1.19 -6.54 11.99
N ASP A 414 0.23 -6.87 11.11
CA ASP A 414 -0.58 -8.08 11.23
C ASP A 414 0.28 -9.33 11.00
N LEU A 415 1.24 -9.26 10.07
CA LEU A 415 2.22 -10.32 9.86
C LEU A 415 3.05 -10.59 11.12
N LEU A 416 3.62 -9.58 11.74
CA LEU A 416 4.41 -9.71 12.97
C LEU A 416 3.55 -10.12 14.17
N ASN A 417 2.31 -9.63 14.27
CA ASN A 417 1.36 -10.00 15.33
C ASN A 417 0.77 -11.41 15.15
N GLY A 418 1.01 -12.05 14.01
CA GLY A 418 0.73 -13.48 13.81
C GLY A 418 1.50 -14.36 14.80
N VAL A 419 2.60 -13.85 15.39
CA VAL A 419 3.30 -14.46 16.51
C VAL A 419 3.08 -13.60 17.75
N ARG A 420 2.42 -14.13 18.77
CA ARG A 420 2.04 -13.34 19.96
C ARG A 420 2.18 -14.12 21.26
N ILE A 421 2.45 -13.39 22.34
CA ILE A 421 2.40 -13.91 23.69
C ILE A 421 0.93 -13.93 24.15
N ASN A 422 0.47 -15.11 24.61
CA ASN A 422 -0.87 -15.20 25.18
C ASN A 422 -0.89 -14.56 26.57
N PRO A 423 -1.97 -13.84 26.94
CA PRO A 423 -2.11 -13.27 28.26
C PRO A 423 -1.94 -14.34 29.35
N SER A 424 -1.10 -14.08 30.34
CA SER A 424 -0.90 -14.96 31.49
C SER A 424 -1.59 -14.39 32.73
N GLU A 425 -2.07 -15.29 33.58
CA GLU A 425 -2.63 -14.91 34.88
C GLU A 425 -1.51 -14.42 35.83
N SER A 426 -1.91 -13.71 36.89
CA SER A 426 -0.99 -13.31 37.96
C SER A 426 -0.44 -14.54 38.69
N ILE A 427 0.85 -14.47 39.03
CA ILE A 427 1.56 -15.58 39.66
C ILE A 427 1.81 -15.28 41.14
N SER A 428 1.34 -16.18 42.02
CA SER A 428 1.63 -16.14 43.46
C SER A 428 2.76 -17.10 43.80
N VAL A 429 3.84 -16.57 44.39
CA VAL A 429 5.03 -17.32 44.75
C VAL A 429 5.10 -17.48 46.27
N PHE A 430 5.14 -18.70 46.78
CA PHE A 430 5.19 -19.02 48.21
C PHE A 430 6.57 -19.60 48.64
N SER A 431 7.52 -19.65 47.75
CA SER A 431 8.87 -20.21 47.96
C SER A 431 9.94 -19.33 47.34
N GLU A 432 11.22 -19.58 47.59
CA GLU A 432 12.35 -18.85 47.01
C GLU A 432 12.46 -19.00 45.48
N SER A 433 11.80 -20.00 44.92
CA SER A 433 11.80 -20.24 43.48
C SER A 433 10.44 -20.77 43.02
N ALA A 434 9.97 -20.27 41.87
CA ALA A 434 8.76 -20.73 41.19
C ALA A 434 8.97 -20.79 39.67
N LYS A 435 8.05 -21.46 38.99
CA LYS A 435 8.03 -21.51 37.52
C LYS A 435 6.93 -20.60 36.99
N MET A 436 7.27 -19.83 35.94
CA MET A 436 6.35 -18.99 35.20
C MET A 436 6.24 -19.54 33.77
N PRO A 437 5.18 -20.26 33.44
CA PRO A 437 4.93 -20.71 32.09
C PRO A 437 4.40 -19.53 31.26
N ILE A 438 4.95 -19.34 30.07
CA ILE A 438 4.50 -18.36 29.10
C ILE A 438 4.16 -19.13 27.82
N THR A 439 2.97 -18.91 27.30
CA THR A 439 2.50 -19.52 26.05
C THR A 439 2.64 -18.49 24.93
N VAL A 440 3.25 -18.92 23.83
CA VAL A 440 3.37 -18.12 22.60
C VAL A 440 2.60 -18.85 21.50
N SER A 441 1.72 -18.12 20.83
CA SER A 441 0.93 -18.61 19.69
C SER A 441 1.54 -18.16 18.38
N ASN A 442 1.50 -19.05 17.40
CA ASN A 442 1.84 -18.79 16.01
C ASN A 442 0.63 -19.06 15.12
N ASP A 443 -0.02 -18.01 14.63
CA ASP A 443 -1.16 -18.09 13.72
C ASP A 443 -0.74 -18.15 12.25
N LEU A 444 0.57 -18.05 11.97
CA LEU A 444 1.11 -18.03 10.63
C LEU A 444 1.16 -19.44 10.01
N PRO A 445 1.14 -19.54 8.67
CA PRO A 445 1.18 -20.82 7.97
C PRO A 445 2.53 -21.54 8.05
N TYR A 446 3.57 -20.89 8.57
CA TYR A 446 4.91 -21.47 8.67
C TYR A 446 5.44 -21.46 10.11
N ALA A 447 6.34 -22.39 10.41
CA ALA A 447 6.97 -22.47 11.71
C ALA A 447 7.92 -21.28 11.93
N VAL A 448 7.93 -20.75 13.16
CA VAL A 448 8.77 -19.63 13.56
C VAL A 448 9.75 -20.04 14.66
N SER A 449 10.89 -19.35 14.74
CA SER A 449 11.91 -19.49 15.77
C SER A 449 12.18 -18.11 16.37
N VAL A 450 11.79 -17.93 17.63
CA VAL A 450 11.85 -16.64 18.31
C VAL A 450 12.43 -16.77 19.71
N GLN A 451 12.89 -15.68 20.26
CA GLN A 451 13.35 -15.62 21.64
C GLN A 451 12.31 -14.87 22.49
N VAL A 452 11.94 -15.47 23.61
CA VAL A 452 11.09 -14.82 24.62
C VAL A 452 11.97 -14.22 25.69
N ASN A 453 11.79 -12.93 25.96
CA ASN A 453 12.52 -12.20 26.99
C ASN A 453 11.61 -11.86 28.15
N SER A 454 12.12 -11.93 29.38
CA SER A 454 11.39 -11.54 30.58
C SER A 454 12.26 -10.62 31.43
N LEU A 455 11.75 -9.45 31.76
CA LEU A 455 12.37 -8.46 32.61
C LEU A 455 11.43 -8.07 33.74
N THR A 456 11.93 -7.99 34.98
CA THR A 456 11.12 -7.61 36.15
C THR A 456 11.53 -6.23 36.66
N ASP A 457 10.55 -5.49 37.22
CA ASP A 457 10.76 -4.16 37.81
C ASP A 457 11.56 -4.21 39.13
N SER A 458 11.62 -5.38 39.76
CA SER A 458 12.22 -5.56 41.07
C SER A 458 13.52 -6.34 41.01
N MET A 459 14.54 -5.90 41.74
CA MET A 459 15.76 -6.67 41.96
C MET A 459 15.59 -7.84 42.95
N GLN A 460 14.50 -7.86 43.69
CA GLN A 460 14.18 -8.87 44.72
C GLN A 460 13.33 -10.01 44.19
N ILE A 461 12.62 -9.77 43.10
CA ILE A 461 11.83 -10.76 42.38
C ILE A 461 12.33 -10.73 40.94
N VAL A 462 13.12 -11.69 40.55
CA VAL A 462 13.78 -11.74 39.23
C VAL A 462 13.38 -13.00 38.46
N THR A 463 13.28 -12.88 37.15
CA THR A 463 13.05 -14.04 36.25
C THR A 463 14.35 -14.40 35.53
N SER A 464 14.45 -15.64 35.02
CA SER A 464 15.41 -15.94 33.96
C SER A 464 15.15 -15.02 32.76
N ARG A 465 16.19 -14.54 32.06
CA ARG A 465 16.04 -13.41 31.12
C ARG A 465 15.50 -13.83 29.77
N THR A 466 16.01 -14.91 29.20
CA THR A 466 15.75 -15.30 27.81
C THR A 466 15.48 -16.78 27.69
N ALA A 467 14.66 -17.17 26.73
CA ALA A 467 14.45 -18.53 26.33
C ALA A 467 14.06 -18.60 24.84
N ASP A 468 14.78 -19.43 24.08
CA ASP A 468 14.50 -19.66 22.67
C ASP A 468 13.34 -20.66 22.52
N ILE A 469 12.49 -20.46 21.52
CA ILE A 469 11.34 -21.32 21.28
C ILE A 469 11.05 -21.44 19.77
N ASP A 470 10.87 -22.69 19.34
CA ASP A 470 10.35 -23.03 18.01
C ASP A 470 8.86 -23.31 18.10
N ILE A 471 8.06 -22.65 17.27
CA ILE A 471 6.62 -22.78 17.27
C ILE A 471 6.16 -23.24 15.88
N PRO A 472 5.56 -24.45 15.77
CA PRO A 472 5.02 -24.90 14.49
C PRO A 472 3.93 -23.98 13.96
N SER A 473 3.61 -24.10 12.66
CA SER A 473 2.49 -23.38 12.04
C SER A 473 1.18 -23.66 12.77
N HIS A 474 0.34 -22.62 12.93
CA HIS A 474 -0.99 -22.70 13.56
C HIS A 474 -0.99 -23.44 14.91
N SER A 475 0.01 -23.18 15.76
CA SER A 475 0.22 -23.90 17.01
C SER A 475 0.63 -22.98 18.14
N ASP A 476 0.46 -23.50 19.36
CA ASP A 476 0.95 -22.88 20.58
C ASP A 476 2.18 -23.66 21.09
N ALA A 477 3.13 -22.93 21.63
CA ALA A 477 4.26 -23.52 22.34
C ALA A 477 4.48 -22.81 23.68
N GLN A 478 4.97 -23.55 24.68
CA GLN A 478 5.15 -23.03 26.03
C GLN A 478 6.62 -23.01 26.43
N VAL A 479 7.06 -21.85 26.92
CA VAL A 479 8.37 -21.67 27.55
C VAL A 479 8.20 -21.43 29.03
N THR A 480 9.13 -21.90 29.85
CA THR A 480 9.05 -21.77 31.30
C THR A 480 10.20 -20.94 31.85
N PHE A 481 9.88 -19.79 32.43
CA PHE A 481 10.84 -18.96 33.16
C PHE A 481 10.93 -19.38 34.63
N THR A 482 12.11 -19.26 35.20
CA THR A 482 12.30 -19.48 36.65
C THR A 482 12.28 -18.13 37.35
N ILE A 483 11.30 -17.97 38.27
CA ILE A 483 11.23 -16.84 39.17
C ILE A 483 12.11 -17.12 40.39
N ARG A 484 12.92 -16.18 40.82
CA ARG A 484 13.68 -16.20 42.09
C ARG A 484 13.25 -15.02 42.93
N VAL A 485 12.97 -15.30 44.19
CA VAL A 485 12.45 -14.32 45.15
C VAL A 485 13.34 -14.28 46.37
N SER A 486 13.76 -13.07 46.77
CA SER A 486 14.56 -12.83 47.98
C SER A 486 13.72 -12.33 49.14
N THR A 487 12.58 -11.67 48.89
CA THR A 487 11.69 -11.10 49.93
C THR A 487 10.26 -11.15 49.52
N SER A 488 9.33 -10.99 50.49
CA SER A 488 7.93 -10.78 50.18
C SER A 488 7.70 -9.43 49.49
N GLY A 489 6.86 -9.40 48.46
CA GLY A 489 6.54 -8.19 47.70
C GLY A 489 5.82 -8.49 46.40
N SER A 490 5.64 -7.48 45.58
CA SER A 490 5.08 -7.60 44.24
C SER A 490 6.01 -7.00 43.19
N SER A 491 5.98 -7.56 41.99
CA SER A 491 6.72 -7.06 40.81
C SER A 491 5.91 -7.39 39.56
N THR A 492 6.15 -6.65 38.50
CA THR A 492 5.63 -6.96 37.16
C THR A 492 6.76 -7.55 36.34
N ALA A 493 6.49 -8.66 35.66
CA ALA A 493 7.36 -9.21 34.64
C ALA A 493 6.87 -8.74 33.28
N HIS A 494 7.70 -7.98 32.58
CA HIS A 494 7.49 -7.56 31.19
C HIS A 494 8.05 -8.63 30.27
N VAL A 495 7.16 -9.29 29.55
CA VAL A 495 7.53 -10.37 28.62
C VAL A 495 7.38 -9.84 27.20
N SER A 496 8.43 -9.99 26.39
CA SER A 496 8.48 -9.54 25.01
C SER A 496 9.08 -10.61 24.10
N LEU A 497 8.73 -10.53 22.80
CA LEU A 497 9.33 -11.35 21.76
C LEU A 497 10.49 -10.59 21.12
N THR A 498 11.56 -11.31 20.80
CA THR A 498 12.63 -10.83 19.93
C THR A 498 12.92 -11.86 18.86
N ASP A 499 13.37 -11.37 17.72
CA ASP A 499 13.88 -12.20 16.63
C ASP A 499 15.29 -12.75 16.95
N ARG A 500 15.86 -13.50 16.02
CA ARG A 500 17.22 -14.07 16.16
C ARG A 500 18.33 -13.00 16.24
N GLU A 501 18.06 -11.79 15.76
CA GLU A 501 19.01 -10.65 15.83
C GLU A 501 18.87 -9.85 17.13
N GLY A 502 17.87 -10.18 17.97
CA GLY A 502 17.61 -9.51 19.24
C GLY A 502 16.71 -8.28 19.14
N ASN A 503 16.08 -8.01 17.98
CA ASN A 503 15.16 -6.90 17.82
C ASN A 503 13.75 -7.29 18.31
N SER A 504 13.14 -6.47 19.15
CA SER A 504 11.79 -6.72 19.67
C SER A 504 10.72 -6.57 18.58
N PHE A 505 9.65 -7.36 18.68
CA PHE A 505 8.47 -7.26 17.83
C PHE A 505 7.20 -7.70 18.58
N GLY A 506 6.04 -7.40 17.99
CA GLY A 506 4.75 -7.74 18.59
C GLY A 506 4.46 -6.95 19.88
N ASN A 507 3.50 -7.42 20.64
CA ASN A 507 3.06 -6.79 21.89
C ASN A 507 3.84 -7.33 23.09
N THR A 508 4.20 -6.44 24.02
CA THR A 508 4.71 -6.82 25.33
C THR A 508 3.56 -7.25 26.24
N GLN A 509 3.74 -8.36 26.97
CA GLN A 509 2.78 -8.86 27.95
C GLN A 509 3.29 -8.63 29.37
N ASP A 510 2.46 -8.01 30.19
CA ASP A 510 2.75 -7.76 31.60
C ASP A 510 2.15 -8.86 32.48
N THR A 511 2.96 -9.50 33.30
CA THR A 511 2.53 -10.54 34.25
C THR A 511 2.84 -10.10 35.67
N ALA A 512 1.81 -9.95 36.49
CA ALA A 512 1.98 -9.60 37.91
C ALA A 512 2.50 -10.81 38.70
N ILE A 513 3.58 -10.61 39.46
CA ILE A 513 4.17 -11.61 40.35
C ILE A 513 4.02 -11.11 41.79
N THR A 514 3.37 -11.88 42.64
CA THR A 514 3.24 -11.58 44.07
C THR A 514 3.92 -12.68 44.88
N SER A 515 4.84 -12.27 45.73
CA SER A 515 5.54 -13.19 46.65
C SER A 515 5.08 -13.01 48.08
N VAL A 516 4.70 -14.10 48.71
CA VAL A 516 4.40 -14.18 50.13
C VAL A 516 5.33 -15.22 50.76
N MET A 517 6.53 -14.77 51.12
CA MET A 517 7.40 -15.65 51.89
C MET A 517 6.91 -15.69 53.34
N ARG A 518 6.34 -16.83 53.73
CA ARG A 518 6.14 -17.12 55.16
C ARG A 518 7.53 -17.41 55.72
N ILE A 519 8.16 -16.41 56.37
CA ILE A 519 9.26 -16.70 57.30
C ILE A 519 8.57 -17.62 58.32
N SER A 520 8.95 -18.89 58.30
CA SER A 520 8.46 -19.84 59.34
C SER A 520 9.03 -19.36 60.66
N ASP A 521 8.16 -18.70 61.43
CA ASP A 521 8.47 -18.26 62.83
C ASP A 521 8.74 -19.44 63.78
N ALA A 522 8.87 -20.66 63.25
CA ALA A 522 9.24 -21.83 64.02
C ALA A 522 10.56 -21.63 64.79
N SER A 523 11.53 -20.96 64.17
CA SER A 523 12.79 -20.57 64.89
C SER A 523 12.53 -19.53 65.98
N GLY A 524 11.65 -18.57 65.76
CA GLY A 524 11.22 -17.59 66.77
C GLY A 524 10.51 -18.26 67.94
N PHE A 525 9.55 -19.16 67.67
CA PHE A 525 8.91 -19.93 68.74
C PHE A 525 9.83 -20.87 69.47
N ILE A 526 10.82 -21.48 68.81
CA ILE A 526 11.87 -22.30 69.41
C ILE A 526 12.76 -21.44 70.33
N ILE A 527 13.16 -20.25 69.88
CA ILE A 527 14.01 -19.35 70.70
C ILE A 527 13.20 -18.82 71.90
N ILE A 528 11.96 -18.42 71.74
CA ILE A 528 11.08 -18.00 72.80
C ILE A 528 10.82 -19.17 73.76
N GLY A 529 10.56 -20.39 73.28
CA GLY A 529 10.39 -21.60 74.06
C GLY A 529 11.63 -21.91 74.92
N PHE A 530 12.83 -21.82 74.35
CA PHE A 530 14.10 -21.98 75.06
C PHE A 530 14.31 -20.89 76.13
N ALA A 531 14.00 -19.63 75.81
CA ALA A 531 14.12 -18.52 76.76
C ALA A 531 13.17 -18.70 77.96
N VAL A 532 11.91 -19.11 77.72
CA VAL A 532 10.94 -19.43 78.78
C VAL A 532 11.41 -20.61 79.63
N LEU A 533 11.93 -21.67 79.01
CA LEU A 533 12.43 -22.87 79.69
C LEU A 533 13.64 -22.55 80.57
N LEU A 534 14.58 -21.74 80.06
CA LEU A 534 15.72 -21.23 80.85
C LEU A 534 15.28 -20.34 82.00
N GLY A 535 14.26 -19.51 81.78
CA GLY A 535 13.64 -18.69 82.83
C GLY A 535 13.02 -19.53 83.95
N ILE A 536 12.28 -20.58 83.61
CA ILE A 536 11.70 -21.51 84.56
C ILE A 536 12.77 -22.29 85.34
N ILE A 537 13.81 -22.75 84.67
CA ILE A 537 14.96 -23.44 85.32
C ILE A 537 15.68 -22.46 86.27
N GLY A 538 15.86 -21.20 85.85
CA GLY A 538 16.47 -20.17 86.67
C GLY A 538 15.65 -19.90 87.95
N LEU A 539 14.33 -19.74 87.79
CA LEU A 539 13.40 -19.59 88.93
C LEU A 539 13.39 -20.82 89.85
N TRP A 540 13.36 -22.02 89.27
CA TRP A 540 13.38 -23.25 90.04
C TRP A 540 14.68 -23.41 90.82
N ARG A 541 15.82 -23.05 90.26
CA ARG A 541 17.09 -23.03 90.94
C ARG A 541 17.15 -21.96 92.04
N GLN A 542 16.45 -20.84 91.88
CA GLN A 542 16.38 -19.78 92.90
C GLN A 542 15.55 -20.20 94.10
N PHE A 543 14.43 -20.95 93.92
CA PHE A 543 13.60 -21.48 94.99
C PHE A 543 14.21 -22.69 95.68
N HIS A 544 15.15 -23.43 95.12
CA HIS A 544 15.77 -24.60 95.73
C HIS A 544 17.20 -24.31 96.31
N ARG A 545 17.60 -23.05 96.42
CA ARG A 545 18.77 -22.68 97.20
C ARG A 545 18.43 -22.87 98.67
N LYS A 546 18.99 -23.96 99.24
CA LYS A 546 19.01 -24.13 100.68
C LYS A 546 19.76 -22.98 101.30
N LYS A 547 19.12 -22.27 102.24
CA LYS A 547 19.83 -21.34 103.16
C LYS A 547 20.83 -22.14 103.92
N ASP A 548 22.09 -21.76 103.88
CA ASP A 548 23.06 -22.24 104.79
C ASP A 548 22.75 -21.65 106.16
N PRO A 549 22.81 -22.47 107.21
CA PRO A 549 22.52 -22.01 108.58
C PRO A 549 23.86 -21.65 109.25
N ASP A 550 24.49 -20.55 108.90
CA ASP A 550 25.51 -19.94 109.71
C ASP A 550 25.80 -18.51 109.20
N GLU A 551 25.07 -17.53 109.59
CA GLU A 551 25.43 -16.21 110.15
C GLU A 551 24.21 -15.53 110.73
#